data_8d5af885821e1fbe95ae5a1c7b50beb7
#
_entry.id   8d5af885821e1fbe95ae5a1c7b50beb7
#
_cell.length_a   1.000
_cell.length_b   1.000
_cell.length_c   1.000
_cell.angle_alpha   90.00
_cell.angle_beta   90.00
_cell.angle_gamma   90.00
#
_symmetry.space_group_name_H-M   'P 1'
#
loop_
_entity.id
_entity.type
_entity.pdbx_description
1 polymer ?
#
loop_
_entity_poly.entity_id
_entity_poly.type
_entity_poly.pdbx_seq_one_letter_code
_entity_poly.pdbx_strand_id
1 'polypeptide(L)'
;MKRNNQQTIGEAISEMLRVFGLQQKLDETKLIASWEKVMGKTRAKHNTGLYISKKIQFIHLKSSAARQTLSFEKDKIISLMNAEAGKQVIEEVVLL
;
A
#
# COMPACT_ATOMS: atom_id res chain seq x y z
N MET A 1 -29.55 25.06 -10.28
CA MET A 1 -29.07 24.95 -9.80
C MET A 1 -27.90 25.05 -9.62
N LYS A 2 -27.41 25.42 -9.10
CA LYS A 2 -26.24 25.65 -8.95
C LYS A 2 -25.63 24.81 -8.01
N ARG A 3 -26.18 23.86 -7.44
CA ARG A 3 -25.62 23.09 -6.46
C ARG A 3 -24.42 22.43 -6.86
N ASN A 4 -24.29 21.98 -8.03
CA ASN A 4 -23.07 21.36 -8.49
C ASN A 4 -21.91 22.29 -8.40
N ASN A 5 -22.17 23.55 -8.42
CA ASN A 5 -21.10 24.53 -8.35
C ASN A 5 -20.46 24.59 -6.99
N GLN A 6 -21.08 23.96 -6.02
CA GLN A 6 -20.56 23.96 -4.67
C GLN A 6 -19.58 22.84 -4.42
N GLN A 7 -19.51 21.87 -5.35
CA GLN A 7 -18.63 20.74 -5.18
C GLN A 7 -17.26 21.04 -5.77
N THR A 8 -16.20 20.80 -5.01
CA THR A 8 -14.84 21.00 -5.50
C THR A 8 -14.45 19.86 -6.41
N ILE A 9 -13.40 20.07 -7.21
CA ILE A 9 -12.84 19.00 -8.06
C ILE A 9 -12.37 17.84 -7.21
N GLY A 10 -11.73 18.12 -6.06
CA GLY A 10 -11.29 17.05 -5.16
C GLY A 10 -12.43 16.23 -4.64
N GLU A 11 -13.54 16.88 -4.29
CA GLU A 11 -14.72 16.16 -3.82
C GLU A 11 -15.34 15.32 -4.91
N ALA A 12 -15.39 15.83 -6.15
CA ALA A 12 -15.92 15.08 -7.26
C ALA A 12 -15.08 13.85 -7.56
N ILE A 13 -13.76 13.97 -7.52
CA ILE A 13 -12.86 12.85 -7.74
C ILE A 13 -13.01 11.82 -6.64
N SER A 14 -13.09 12.24 -5.38
CA SER A 14 -13.28 11.33 -4.25
C SER A 14 -14.57 10.54 -4.40
N GLU A 15 -15.63 11.20 -4.80
CA GLU A 15 -16.91 10.53 -5.02
C GLU A 15 -16.81 9.52 -6.15
N MET A 16 -16.13 9.86 -7.23
CA MET A 16 -15.95 8.95 -8.34
C MET A 16 -15.16 7.72 -7.92
N LEU A 17 -14.08 7.91 -7.16
CA LEU A 17 -13.26 6.80 -6.67
C LEU A 17 -14.10 5.87 -5.79
N ARG A 18 -14.94 6.45 -4.95
CA ARG A 18 -15.80 5.66 -4.06
C ARG A 18 -16.82 4.85 -4.85
N VAL A 19 -17.46 5.51 -5.82
CA VAL A 19 -18.51 4.88 -6.62
C VAL A 19 -17.98 3.73 -7.46
N PHE A 20 -16.78 3.91 -8.02
CA PHE A 20 -16.19 2.88 -8.88
C PHE A 20 -15.23 1.94 -8.16
N GLY A 21 -15.14 2.06 -6.83
CA GLY A 21 -14.27 1.18 -6.06
C GLY A 21 -12.79 1.37 -6.33
N LEU A 22 -12.40 2.56 -6.79
CA LEU A 22 -11.01 2.83 -7.14
C LEU A 22 -10.17 3.36 -5.99
N GLN A 23 -10.80 3.70 -4.87
CA GLN A 23 -10.07 4.25 -3.72
C GLN A 23 -9.03 3.25 -3.20
N GLN A 24 -9.40 1.98 -3.13
CA GLN A 24 -8.49 0.94 -2.67
C GLN A 24 -7.25 0.85 -3.57
N LYS A 25 -7.46 0.91 -4.88
CA LYS A 25 -6.34 0.87 -5.83
C LYS A 25 -5.41 2.06 -5.66
N LEU A 26 -5.95 3.23 -5.45
CA LEU A 26 -5.16 4.43 -5.24
C LEU A 26 -4.34 4.31 -3.95
N ASP A 27 -4.96 3.84 -2.88
CA ASP A 27 -4.28 3.65 -1.61
C ASP A 27 -3.14 2.65 -1.74
N GLU A 28 -3.37 1.55 -2.46
CA GLU A 28 -2.34 0.54 -2.70
C GLU A 28 -1.15 1.12 -3.47
N THR A 29 -1.44 1.91 -4.50
CA THR A 29 -0.40 2.53 -5.32
C THR A 29 0.46 3.48 -4.48
N LYS A 30 -0.19 4.27 -3.63
CA LYS A 30 0.53 5.19 -2.75
C LYS A 30 1.41 4.44 -1.75
N LEU A 31 0.92 3.33 -1.21
CA LEU A 31 1.69 2.53 -0.27
C LEU A 31 2.91 1.91 -0.92
N ILE A 32 2.77 1.39 -2.13
CA ILE A 32 3.91 0.82 -2.85
C ILE A 32 4.97 1.89 -3.06
N ALA A 33 4.56 3.10 -3.41
CA ALA A 33 5.49 4.21 -3.58
C ALA A 33 6.18 4.61 -2.28
N SER A 34 5.58 4.30 -1.14
CA SER A 34 6.13 4.65 0.18
C SER A 34 7.01 3.54 0.78
N TRP A 35 7.16 2.42 0.10
CA TRP A 35 7.87 1.25 0.64
C TRP A 35 9.26 1.59 1.17
N GLU A 36 10.06 2.30 0.36
CA GLU A 36 11.42 2.65 0.76
C GLU A 36 11.43 3.58 1.97
N LYS A 37 10.50 4.52 2.01
CA LYS A 37 10.38 5.45 3.12
C LYS A 37 10.06 4.70 4.42
N VAL A 38 9.15 3.75 4.35
CA VAL A 38 8.67 3.02 5.53
C VAL A 38 9.69 2.00 6.01
N MET A 39 10.28 1.26 5.10
CA MET A 39 11.17 0.15 5.44
C MET A 39 12.65 0.51 5.47
N GLY A 40 13.02 1.66 4.90
CA GLY A 40 14.41 2.07 4.82
C GLY A 40 15.09 1.52 3.57
N LYS A 41 16.15 2.20 3.13
CA LYS A 41 16.82 1.85 1.87
C LYS A 41 17.45 0.46 1.90
N THR A 42 18.01 0.07 3.03
CA THR A 42 18.69 -1.22 3.14
C THR A 42 17.74 -2.37 2.90
N ARG A 43 16.55 -2.30 3.51
CA ARG A 43 15.56 -3.37 3.33
C ARG A 43 14.90 -3.29 1.96
N ALA A 44 14.63 -2.08 1.49
CA ALA A 44 13.93 -1.88 0.24
C ALA A 44 14.71 -2.42 -0.96
N LYS A 45 16.05 -2.34 -0.92
CA LYS A 45 16.85 -2.77 -2.06
C LYS A 45 16.88 -4.27 -2.27
N HIS A 46 16.40 -5.05 -1.30
CA HIS A 46 16.39 -6.50 -1.43
C HIS A 46 15.17 -7.03 -2.18
N ASN A 47 14.17 -6.19 -2.41
CA ASN A 47 12.99 -6.65 -3.14
C ASN A 47 13.23 -6.53 -4.64
N THR A 48 12.58 -7.40 -5.39
CA THR A 48 12.60 -7.36 -6.85
C THR A 48 11.22 -7.05 -7.41
N GLY A 49 10.22 -6.97 -6.58
CA GLY A 49 8.88 -6.61 -6.99
C GLY A 49 7.97 -6.46 -5.80
N LEU A 50 7.05 -5.52 -5.91
CA LEU A 50 6.06 -5.26 -4.88
C LEU A 50 4.72 -5.06 -5.54
N TYR A 51 3.67 -5.68 -5.00
CA TYR A 51 2.32 -5.32 -5.40
C TYR A 51 1.35 -5.69 -4.28
N ILE A 52 0.16 -5.12 -4.34
CA ILE A 52 -0.90 -5.37 -3.37
C ILE A 52 -2.13 -5.81 -4.14
N SER A 53 -2.75 -6.88 -3.68
CA SER A 53 -3.99 -7.37 -4.26
C SER A 53 -4.84 -7.97 -3.15
N LYS A 54 -6.12 -7.60 -3.11
CA LYS A 54 -7.09 -8.13 -2.13
C LYS A 54 -6.59 -8.00 -0.70
N LYS A 55 -5.98 -6.85 -0.41
CA LYS A 55 -5.43 -6.52 0.92
C LYS A 55 -4.26 -7.38 1.33
N ILE A 56 -3.62 -8.04 0.38
CA ILE A 56 -2.41 -8.82 0.62
C ILE A 56 -1.26 -8.13 -0.08
N GLN A 57 -0.19 -7.84 0.65
CA GLN A 57 1.01 -7.28 0.04
C GLN A 57 1.95 -8.42 -0.33
N PHE A 58 2.31 -8.50 -1.61
CA PHE A 58 3.24 -9.49 -2.12
C PHE A 58 4.60 -8.84 -2.29
N ILE A 59 5.62 -9.46 -1.73
CA ILE A 59 6.99 -8.94 -1.78
C ILE A 59 7.87 -10.01 -2.40
N HIS A 60 8.43 -9.73 -3.57
CA HIS A 60 9.40 -10.61 -4.21
C HIS A 60 10.79 -10.24 -3.73
N LEU A 61 11.54 -11.20 -3.25
CA LEU A 61 12.86 -10.96 -2.68
C LEU A 61 13.93 -11.71 -3.45
N LYS A 62 15.13 -11.12 -3.47
CA LYS A 62 16.26 -11.69 -4.22
C LYS A 62 16.83 -12.95 -3.61
N SER A 63 16.72 -13.10 -2.30
CA SER A 63 17.41 -14.20 -1.62
C SER A 63 16.56 -14.84 -0.56
N SER A 64 16.88 -16.10 -0.24
CA SER A 64 16.23 -16.82 0.84
C SER A 64 16.52 -16.20 2.18
N ALA A 65 17.72 -15.65 2.37
CA ALA A 65 18.06 -14.99 3.62
C ALA A 65 17.20 -13.77 3.85
N ALA A 66 16.96 -12.97 2.82
CA ALA A 66 16.09 -11.80 2.93
C ALA A 66 14.66 -12.22 3.26
N ARG A 67 14.16 -13.28 2.62
CA ARG A 67 12.83 -13.80 2.91
C ARG A 67 12.70 -14.24 4.35
N GLN A 68 13.71 -14.96 4.83
CA GLN A 68 13.69 -15.45 6.21
C GLN A 68 13.68 -14.29 7.21
N THR A 69 14.52 -13.29 6.98
CA THR A 69 14.57 -12.12 7.85
C THR A 69 13.21 -11.42 7.91
N LEU A 70 12.61 -11.18 6.75
CA LEU A 70 11.33 -10.48 6.73
C LEU A 70 10.18 -11.35 7.24
N SER A 71 10.31 -12.68 7.18
CA SER A 71 9.25 -13.56 7.66
C SER A 71 8.98 -13.39 9.16
N PHE A 72 9.97 -12.93 9.90
CA PHE A 72 9.81 -12.65 11.33
C PHE A 72 9.24 -11.26 11.59
N GLU A 73 9.07 -10.45 10.55
CA GLU A 73 8.62 -9.08 10.69
C GLU A 73 7.30 -8.78 9.98
N LYS A 74 6.56 -9.81 9.57
CA LYS A 74 5.32 -9.59 8.81
C LYS A 74 4.34 -8.69 9.53
N ASP A 75 4.11 -8.93 10.82
CA ASP A 75 3.16 -8.11 11.57
C ASP A 75 3.63 -6.67 11.68
N LYS A 76 4.94 -6.48 11.82
CA LYS A 76 5.51 -5.15 11.88
C LYS A 76 5.33 -4.43 10.56
N ILE A 77 5.53 -5.14 9.45
CA ILE A 77 5.36 -4.58 8.12
C ILE A 77 3.90 -4.12 7.94
N ILE A 78 2.95 -4.97 8.31
CA ILE A 78 1.54 -4.64 8.21
C ILE A 78 1.23 -3.38 9.02
N SER A 79 1.70 -3.32 10.25
CA SER A 79 1.45 -2.18 11.12
C SER A 79 2.05 -0.89 10.55
N LEU A 80 3.30 -0.96 10.10
CA LEU A 80 3.99 0.22 9.56
C LEU A 80 3.33 0.72 8.27
N MET A 81 2.96 -0.19 7.39
CA MET A 81 2.34 0.19 6.12
C MET A 81 0.96 0.79 6.34
N ASN A 82 0.16 0.20 7.23
CA ASN A 82 -1.16 0.74 7.53
C ASN A 82 -1.05 2.09 8.24
N ALA A 83 -0.05 2.25 9.10
CA ALA A 83 0.18 3.54 9.75
C ALA A 83 0.54 4.62 8.73
N GLU A 84 1.34 4.28 7.73
CA GLU A 84 1.70 5.21 6.67
C GLU A 84 0.45 5.60 5.86
N ALA A 85 -0.44 4.65 5.61
CA ALA A 85 -1.65 4.91 4.86
C ALA A 85 -2.72 5.66 5.67
N GLY A 86 -2.61 5.62 7.00
CA GLY A 86 -3.62 6.20 7.86
C GLY A 86 -4.90 5.39 7.97
N LYS A 87 -4.89 4.17 7.47
CA LYS A 87 -6.03 3.26 7.54
C LYS A 87 -5.57 1.84 7.21
N GLN A 88 -6.45 0.87 7.41
CA GLN A 88 -6.09 -0.51 7.12
C GLN A 88 -6.20 -0.78 5.62
N VAL A 89 -5.07 -0.82 4.94
CA VAL A 89 -4.99 -1.10 3.51
C VAL A 89 -4.58 -2.55 3.26
N ILE A 90 -3.69 -3.09 4.11
CA ILE A 90 -3.26 -4.48 3.98
C ILE A 90 -3.57 -5.26 5.25
N GLU A 91 -3.83 -6.54 5.08
CA GLU A 91 -4.13 -7.44 6.20
C GLU A 91 -3.13 -8.58 6.29
N GLU A 92 -2.38 -8.83 5.22
CA GLU A 92 -1.45 -9.94 5.16
C GLU A 92 -0.26 -9.59 4.29
N VAL A 93 0.87 -10.24 4.55
CA VAL A 93 2.09 -10.11 3.75
C VAL A 93 2.49 -11.50 3.28
N VAL A 94 2.76 -11.63 1.98
CA VAL A 94 3.25 -12.87 1.38
C VAL A 94 4.63 -12.58 0.81
N LEU A 95 5.60 -13.39 1.17
CA LEU A 95 6.98 -13.26 0.70
C LEU A 95 7.24 -14.31 -0.38
N LEU A 96 7.72 -13.86 -1.52
CA LEU A 96 7.94 -14.75 -2.68
C LEU A 96 9.39 -14.79 -3.08
#